data_25c387efacba917a5a81a6b73a2a75ce
#
_entry.id   25c387efacba917a5a81a6b73a2a75ce
#
_cell.length_a   1.000
_cell.length_b   1.000
_cell.length_c   1.000
_cell.angle_alpha   90.00
_cell.angle_beta   90.00
_cell.angle_gamma   90.00
#
_symmetry.space_group_name_H-M   'P 1'
#
loop_
_entity.id
_entity.type
_entity.pdbx_description
1 polymer ?
#
loop_
_entity_poly.entity_id
_entity_poly.type
_entity_poly.pdbx_seq_one_letter_code
_entity_poly.pdbx_strand_id
1 'polypeptide(L)'
;MLHFRAFTLSCLRTKKEKMSQNNFENLEIWQESMKLCVRVYELMKDCRDFGLKDQIQRASVSVPSNIAEGFERQTNKEFVQFLFIAKGSCGEMRTQLYLAKALKYIETETANKLIEQSKIISSKIQNFIKARRI
;
A
#
# COMPACT_ATOMS: atom_id res chain seq x y z
N MET A 1 12.55 1.49 -12.78
CA MET A 1 12.27 0.13 -13.32
C MET A 1 13.21 -0.92 -12.78
N LEU A 2 14.55 -0.67 -12.77
CA LEU A 2 15.53 -1.60 -12.18
C LEU A 2 15.29 -1.85 -10.70
N HIS A 3 14.95 -0.82 -9.94
CA HIS A 3 14.63 -0.95 -8.50
C HIS A 3 13.37 -1.79 -8.25
N PHE A 4 12.38 -1.69 -9.13
CA PHE A 4 11.15 -2.47 -9.02
C PHE A 4 11.40 -3.96 -9.31
N ARG A 5 12.29 -4.28 -10.24
CA ARG A 5 12.68 -5.68 -10.51
C ARG A 5 13.42 -6.29 -9.32
N ALA A 6 14.35 -5.54 -8.73
CA ALA A 6 15.07 -5.98 -7.53
C ALA A 6 14.10 -6.21 -6.37
N PHE A 7 13.12 -5.33 -6.20
CA PHE A 7 12.05 -5.46 -5.21
C PHE A 7 11.22 -6.72 -5.47
N THR A 8 10.84 -6.99 -6.73
CA THR A 8 10.07 -8.18 -7.11
C THR A 8 10.84 -9.46 -6.82
N LEU A 9 12.15 -9.47 -7.10
CA LEU A 9 13.02 -10.62 -6.78
C LEU A 9 13.08 -10.88 -5.28
N SER A 10 13.08 -9.82 -4.45
CA SER A 10 13.06 -10.00 -2.99
C SER A 10 11.77 -10.65 -2.51
N CYS A 11 10.66 -10.49 -3.24
CA CYS A 11 9.38 -11.12 -2.93
C CYS A 11 9.39 -12.64 -3.18
N LEU A 12 10.36 -13.16 -3.94
CA LEU A 12 10.49 -14.60 -4.24
C LEU A 12 11.24 -15.39 -3.17
N ARG A 13 11.64 -14.73 -2.08
CA ARG A 13 12.30 -15.42 -0.96
C ARG A 13 11.39 -16.47 -0.35
N THR A 14 11.99 -17.56 0.11
CA THR A 14 11.24 -18.64 0.76
C THR A 14 10.58 -18.15 2.04
N LYS A 15 9.51 -18.86 2.47
CA LYS A 15 8.86 -18.57 3.76
C LYS A 15 9.85 -18.59 4.92
N LYS A 16 10.80 -19.53 4.90
CA LYS A 16 11.82 -19.66 5.95
C LYS A 16 12.71 -18.43 6.01
N GLU A 17 13.14 -17.93 4.86
CA GLU A 17 13.94 -16.71 4.78
C GLU A 17 13.15 -15.49 5.26
N LYS A 18 11.87 -15.39 4.89
CA LYS A 18 10.98 -14.30 5.35
C LYS A 18 10.78 -14.33 6.86
N MET A 19 10.69 -15.52 7.46
CA MET A 19 10.52 -15.66 8.91
C MET A 19 11.82 -15.39 9.68
N SER A 20 12.98 -15.68 9.09
CA SER A 20 14.28 -15.49 9.74
C SER A 20 14.77 -14.04 9.73
N GLN A 21 14.20 -13.20 8.86
CA GLN A 21 14.57 -11.79 8.74
C GLN A 21 13.49 -10.91 9.36
N ASN A 22 13.83 -10.31 10.50
CA ASN A 22 12.91 -9.44 11.23
C ASN A 22 13.01 -8.01 10.69
N ASN A 23 12.51 -7.79 9.47
CA ASN A 23 12.47 -6.47 8.84
C ASN A 23 11.16 -6.29 8.04
N PHE A 24 10.72 -5.04 7.91
CA PHE A 24 9.42 -4.73 7.29
C PHE A 24 9.38 -5.08 5.80
N GLU A 25 10.52 -5.11 5.12
CA GLU A 25 10.60 -5.44 3.68
C GLU A 25 10.09 -6.85 3.40
N ASN A 26 10.07 -7.72 4.40
CA ASN A 26 9.57 -9.09 4.28
C ASN A 26 8.07 -9.23 4.57
N LEU A 27 7.42 -8.16 4.99
CA LEU A 27 5.97 -8.18 5.22
C LEU A 27 5.21 -8.10 3.88
N GLU A 28 4.31 -9.05 3.68
CA GLU A 28 3.48 -9.10 2.47
C GLU A 28 2.67 -7.80 2.29
N ILE A 29 2.09 -7.28 3.38
CA ILE A 29 1.29 -6.05 3.35
C ILE A 29 2.13 -4.84 2.90
N TRP A 30 3.41 -4.79 3.29
CA TRP A 30 4.30 -3.74 2.81
C TRP A 30 4.62 -3.91 1.33
N GLN A 31 4.97 -5.14 0.91
CA GLN A 31 5.32 -5.43 -0.48
C GLN A 31 4.17 -5.12 -1.43
N GLU A 32 2.96 -5.54 -1.09
CA GLU A 32 1.78 -5.29 -1.92
C GLU A 32 1.39 -3.82 -1.96
N SER A 33 1.50 -3.12 -0.84
CA SER A 33 1.21 -1.68 -0.81
C SER A 33 2.23 -0.87 -1.62
N MET A 34 3.49 -1.30 -1.63
CA MET A 34 4.52 -0.68 -2.49
C MET A 34 4.19 -0.86 -3.97
N LYS A 35 3.79 -2.06 -4.37
CA LYS A 35 3.39 -2.32 -5.76
C LYS A 35 2.22 -1.45 -6.18
N LEU A 36 1.21 -1.35 -5.33
CA LEU A 36 0.05 -0.51 -5.62
C LEU A 36 0.43 0.97 -5.70
N CYS A 37 1.30 1.44 -4.82
CA CYS A 37 1.80 2.81 -4.83
C CYS A 37 2.48 3.14 -6.17
N VAL A 38 3.37 2.27 -6.64
CA VAL A 38 4.05 2.45 -7.93
C VAL A 38 3.04 2.52 -9.08
N ARG A 39 2.04 1.65 -9.09
CA ARG A 39 1.00 1.64 -10.12
C ARG A 39 0.15 2.92 -10.10
N VAL A 40 -0.15 3.43 -8.91
CA VAL A 40 -0.88 4.71 -8.77
C VAL A 40 -0.07 5.85 -9.39
N TYR A 41 1.24 5.89 -9.12
CA TYR A 41 2.12 6.91 -9.71
C TYR A 41 2.16 6.82 -11.23
N GLU A 42 2.30 5.61 -11.77
CA GLU A 42 2.30 5.39 -13.22
C GLU A 42 0.97 5.81 -13.85
N LEU A 43 -0.14 5.44 -13.21
CA LEU A 43 -1.48 5.74 -13.71
C LEU A 43 -1.78 7.24 -13.72
N MET A 44 -1.32 7.97 -12.71
CA MET A 44 -1.59 9.39 -12.54
C MET A 44 -0.54 10.30 -13.19
N LYS A 45 0.45 9.73 -13.81
CA LYS A 45 1.61 10.44 -14.36
C LYS A 45 1.22 11.63 -15.25
N ASP A 46 0.25 11.46 -16.13
CA ASP A 46 -0.16 12.48 -17.09
C ASP A 46 -1.41 13.26 -16.64
N CYS A 47 -1.91 13.02 -15.44
CA CYS A 47 -3.07 13.72 -14.92
C CYS A 47 -2.73 15.19 -14.65
N ARG A 48 -3.57 16.09 -15.18
CA ARG A 48 -3.40 17.54 -15.03
C ARG A 48 -4.20 18.14 -13.88
N ASP A 49 -5.06 17.36 -13.25
CA ASP A 49 -5.67 17.75 -11.98
C ASP A 49 -4.61 17.54 -10.89
N PHE A 50 -3.75 18.55 -10.73
CA PHE A 50 -2.60 18.46 -9.84
C PHE A 50 -3.01 18.33 -8.38
N GLY A 51 -4.16 18.87 -7.99
CA GLY A 51 -4.68 18.70 -6.64
C GLY A 51 -5.02 17.24 -6.33
N LEU A 52 -5.79 16.61 -7.19
CA LEU A 52 -6.13 15.19 -7.02
C LEU A 52 -4.89 14.30 -7.14
N LYS A 53 -4.04 14.58 -8.12
CA LYS A 53 -2.78 13.84 -8.32
C LYS A 53 -1.92 13.87 -7.06
N ASP A 54 -1.73 15.04 -6.46
CA ASP A 54 -0.96 15.19 -5.23
C ASP A 54 -1.57 14.39 -4.08
N GLN A 55 -2.88 14.48 -3.89
CA GLN A 55 -3.58 13.78 -2.81
C GLN A 55 -3.49 12.27 -2.94
N ILE A 56 -3.72 11.72 -4.13
CA ILE A 56 -3.69 10.26 -4.33
C ILE A 56 -2.27 9.71 -4.20
N GLN A 57 -1.28 10.46 -4.66
CA GLN A 57 0.12 10.08 -4.51
C GLN A 57 0.52 10.07 -3.04
N ARG A 58 0.15 11.10 -2.27
CA ARG A 58 0.41 11.16 -0.82
C ARG A 58 -0.27 10.03 -0.06
N ALA A 59 -1.53 9.77 -0.36
CA ALA A 59 -2.27 8.68 0.29
C ALA A 59 -1.64 7.31 -0.03
N SER A 60 -1.25 7.09 -1.28
CA SER A 60 -0.63 5.83 -1.68
C SER A 60 0.73 5.58 -1.02
N VAL A 61 1.56 6.62 -0.89
CA VAL A 61 2.84 6.54 -0.18
C VAL A 61 2.64 6.30 1.31
N SER A 62 1.59 6.89 1.88
CA SER A 62 1.29 6.77 3.31
C SER A 62 1.02 5.32 3.75
N VAL A 63 0.51 4.46 2.87
CA VAL A 63 0.23 3.06 3.23
C VAL A 63 1.53 2.31 3.59
N PRO A 64 2.49 2.14 2.68
CA PRO A 64 3.73 1.43 3.02
C PRO A 64 4.57 2.17 4.06
N SER A 65 4.56 3.50 4.04
CA SER A 65 5.33 4.30 4.99
C SER A 65 4.88 4.07 6.44
N ASN A 66 3.57 4.01 6.68
CA ASN A 66 3.05 3.76 8.03
C ASN A 66 3.25 2.30 8.46
N ILE A 67 3.18 1.34 7.55
CA ILE A 67 3.51 -0.05 7.87
C ILE A 67 4.96 -0.13 8.34
N ALA A 68 5.88 0.46 7.59
CA ALA A 68 7.30 0.45 7.92
C ALA A 68 7.59 1.18 9.25
N GLU A 69 7.03 2.36 9.40
CA GLU A 69 7.23 3.15 10.63
C GLU A 69 6.70 2.40 11.85
N GLY A 70 5.52 1.82 11.75
CA GLY A 70 4.95 1.05 12.85
C GLY A 70 5.78 -0.17 13.21
N PHE A 71 6.33 -0.85 12.21
CA PHE A 71 7.21 -2.00 12.42
C PHE A 71 8.48 -1.62 13.19
N GLU A 72 9.02 -0.44 12.90
CA GLU A 72 10.25 0.06 13.55
C GLU A 72 10.00 0.67 14.93
N ARG A 73 8.75 0.76 15.37
CA ARG A 73 8.44 1.28 16.72
C ARG A 73 8.75 0.24 17.78
N GLN A 74 8.87 0.72 19.01
CA GLN A 74 9.33 -0.06 20.15
C GLN A 74 8.32 -1.08 20.66
N THR A 75 7.01 -0.78 20.55
CA THR A 75 5.96 -1.63 21.12
C THR A 75 4.98 -2.14 20.05
N ASN A 76 4.40 -3.31 20.33
CA ASN A 76 3.34 -3.86 19.48
C ASN A 76 2.10 -2.96 19.45
N LYS A 77 1.79 -2.30 20.53
CA LYS A 77 0.68 -1.36 20.61
C LYS A 77 0.84 -0.21 19.63
N GLU A 78 2.04 0.37 19.54
CA GLU A 78 2.35 1.41 18.56
C GLU A 78 2.25 0.87 17.14
N PHE A 79 2.75 -0.34 16.88
CA PHE A 79 2.65 -0.96 15.56
C PHE A 79 1.21 -1.07 15.11
N VAL A 80 0.32 -1.54 15.99
CA VAL A 80 -1.11 -1.66 15.68
C VAL A 80 -1.72 -0.28 15.35
N GLN A 81 -1.33 0.77 16.05
CA GLN A 81 -1.79 2.14 15.76
C GLN A 81 -1.37 2.58 14.36
N PHE A 82 -0.12 2.36 13.99
CA PHE A 82 0.37 2.70 12.64
C PHE A 82 -0.29 1.86 11.54
N LEU A 83 -0.62 0.60 11.84
CA LEU A 83 -1.36 -0.25 10.91
C LEU A 83 -2.77 0.29 10.65
N PHE A 84 -3.44 0.82 11.67
CA PHE A 84 -4.74 1.49 11.48
C PHE A 84 -4.61 2.76 10.63
N ILE A 85 -3.54 3.53 10.82
CA ILE A 85 -3.26 4.70 9.97
C ILE A 85 -3.05 4.27 8.52
N ALA A 86 -2.26 3.22 8.30
CA ALA A 86 -2.04 2.66 6.97
C ALA A 86 -3.35 2.21 6.31
N LYS A 87 -4.20 1.53 7.07
CA LYS A 87 -5.52 1.10 6.60
C LYS A 87 -6.39 2.31 6.22
N GLY A 88 -6.38 3.35 7.03
CA GLY A 88 -7.09 4.60 6.74
C GLY A 88 -6.59 5.27 5.46
N SER A 89 -5.28 5.32 5.28
CA SER A 89 -4.66 5.85 4.04
C SER A 89 -5.06 5.03 2.82
N CYS A 90 -5.17 3.72 2.98
CA CYS A 90 -5.63 2.83 1.92
C CYS A 90 -7.07 3.17 1.49
N GLY A 91 -7.96 3.44 2.45
CA GLY A 91 -9.32 3.88 2.19
C GLY A 91 -9.39 5.24 1.52
N GLU A 92 -8.53 6.17 1.93
CA GLU A 92 -8.41 7.49 1.31
C GLU A 92 -7.97 7.36 -0.15
N MET A 93 -6.93 6.59 -0.42
CA MET A 93 -6.47 6.33 -1.78
C MET A 93 -7.57 5.70 -2.64
N ARG A 94 -8.31 4.75 -2.09
CA ARG A 94 -9.43 4.10 -2.80
C ARG A 94 -10.52 5.11 -3.15
N THR A 95 -10.87 6.01 -2.24
CA THR A 95 -11.83 7.10 -2.49
C THR A 95 -11.37 7.95 -3.67
N GLN A 96 -10.09 8.28 -3.71
CA GLN A 96 -9.52 9.10 -4.78
C GLN A 96 -9.49 8.34 -6.11
N LEU A 97 -9.31 7.01 -6.09
CA LEU A 97 -9.43 6.18 -7.30
C LEU A 97 -10.86 6.18 -7.84
N TYR A 98 -11.87 6.08 -6.98
CA TYR A 98 -13.26 6.23 -7.38
C TYR A 98 -13.52 7.60 -8.01
N LEU A 99 -12.97 8.64 -7.42
CA LEU A 99 -13.12 10.01 -7.93
C LEU A 99 -12.45 10.17 -9.30
N ALA A 100 -11.22 9.69 -9.44
CA ALA A 100 -10.49 9.74 -10.71
C ALA A 100 -11.23 8.97 -11.82
N LYS A 101 -11.83 7.84 -11.48
CA LYS A 101 -12.68 7.05 -12.37
C LYS A 101 -13.93 7.84 -12.80
N ALA A 102 -14.63 8.44 -11.84
CA ALA A 102 -15.84 9.22 -12.10
C ALA A 102 -15.56 10.44 -12.98
N LEU A 103 -14.40 11.08 -12.78
CA LEU A 103 -13.95 12.22 -13.59
C LEU A 103 -13.35 11.80 -14.93
N LYS A 104 -13.26 10.51 -15.19
CA LYS A 104 -12.71 9.93 -16.43
C LYS A 104 -11.23 10.27 -16.66
N TYR A 105 -10.47 10.49 -15.59
CA TYR A 105 -9.04 10.68 -15.68
C TYR A 105 -8.29 9.36 -15.92
N ILE A 106 -8.91 8.25 -15.56
CA ILE A 106 -8.35 6.90 -15.73
C ILE A 106 -9.43 5.99 -16.33
N GLU A 107 -8.99 4.95 -17.05
CA GLU A 107 -9.90 3.96 -17.62
C GLU A 107 -10.62 3.20 -16.52
N THR A 108 -11.91 2.90 -16.77
CA THR A 108 -12.76 2.19 -15.81
C THR A 108 -12.18 0.85 -15.39
N GLU A 109 -11.69 0.04 -16.32
CA GLU A 109 -11.15 -1.29 -16.01
C GLU A 109 -9.88 -1.19 -15.16
N THR A 110 -8.97 -0.27 -15.52
CA THR A 110 -7.75 -0.04 -14.77
C THR A 110 -8.06 0.46 -13.35
N ALA A 111 -8.98 1.41 -13.24
CA ALA A 111 -9.45 1.91 -11.95
C ALA A 111 -10.00 0.79 -11.09
N ASN A 112 -10.87 -0.05 -11.66
CA ASN A 112 -11.50 -1.15 -10.94
C ASN A 112 -10.47 -2.17 -10.41
N LYS A 113 -9.43 -2.45 -11.18
CA LYS A 113 -8.34 -3.34 -10.74
C LYS A 113 -7.60 -2.77 -9.53
N LEU A 114 -7.27 -1.48 -9.55
CA LEU A 114 -6.56 -0.85 -8.44
C LEU A 114 -7.46 -0.70 -7.20
N ILE A 115 -8.73 -0.40 -7.41
CA ILE A 115 -9.73 -0.36 -6.32
C ILE A 115 -9.79 -1.74 -5.65
N GLU A 116 -9.90 -2.81 -6.43
CA GLU A 116 -9.95 -4.17 -5.89
C GLU A 116 -8.67 -4.53 -5.13
N GLN A 117 -7.51 -4.18 -5.68
CA GLN A 117 -6.23 -4.38 -4.99
C GLN A 117 -6.19 -3.64 -3.66
N SER A 118 -6.71 -2.41 -3.61
CA SER A 118 -6.76 -1.63 -2.37
C SER A 118 -7.64 -2.30 -1.31
N LYS A 119 -8.75 -2.92 -1.72
CA LYS A 119 -9.62 -3.67 -0.81
C LYS A 119 -8.91 -4.89 -0.24
N ILE A 120 -8.19 -5.62 -1.08
CA ILE A 120 -7.43 -6.81 -0.68
C ILE A 120 -6.36 -6.41 0.33
N ILE A 121 -5.59 -5.36 0.06
CA ILE A 121 -4.56 -4.86 0.97
C ILE A 121 -5.17 -4.44 2.30
N SER A 122 -6.27 -3.70 2.27
CA SER A 122 -6.98 -3.27 3.48
C SER A 122 -7.42 -4.46 4.34
N SER A 123 -7.95 -5.51 3.71
CA SER A 123 -8.35 -6.75 4.39
C SER A 123 -7.15 -7.46 5.01
N LYS A 124 -6.03 -7.53 4.30
CA LYS A 124 -4.79 -8.14 4.81
C LYS A 124 -4.21 -7.36 5.97
N ILE A 125 -4.26 -6.03 5.92
CA ILE A 125 -3.85 -5.17 7.04
C ILE A 125 -4.74 -5.46 8.25
N GLN A 126 -6.06 -5.53 8.06
CA GLN A 126 -7.00 -5.84 9.13
C GLN A 126 -6.72 -7.20 9.76
N ASN A 127 -6.46 -8.22 8.97
CA ASN A 127 -6.13 -9.55 9.46
C ASN A 127 -4.80 -9.55 10.23
N PHE A 128 -3.84 -8.78 9.76
CA PHE A 128 -2.55 -8.62 10.42
C PHE A 128 -2.72 -7.94 11.79
N ILE A 129 -3.56 -6.91 11.87
CA ILE A 129 -3.91 -6.23 13.13
C ILE A 129 -4.52 -7.23 14.13
N LYS A 130 -5.49 -8.03 13.67
CA LYS A 130 -6.14 -9.05 14.53
C LYS A 130 -5.12 -10.03 15.11
N ALA A 131 -4.19 -10.49 14.29
CA ALA A 131 -3.14 -11.41 14.72
C ALA A 131 -2.21 -10.78 15.75
N ARG A 132 -1.99 -9.47 15.67
CA ARG A 132 -1.10 -8.74 16.59
C ARG A 132 -1.74 -8.38 17.93
N ARG A 133 -3.06 -8.40 18.01
CA ARG A 133 -3.79 -8.06 19.24
C ARG A 133 -3.90 -9.20 20.25
N ILE A 134 -3.52 -10.40 19.88
CA ILE A 134 -3.59 -11.60 20.74
C ILE A 134 -2.45 -11.64 21.76
#